data_30ee0f154589735687c080e0be2c3c66
#
_entry.id   30ee0f154589735687c080e0be2c3c66
#
_cell.length_a   1.000
_cell.length_b   1.000
_cell.length_c   1.000
_cell.angle_alpha   90.00
_cell.angle_beta   90.00
_cell.angle_gamma   90.00
#
_symmetry.space_group_name_H-M   'P 1'
#
loop_
_entity.id
_entity.type
_entity.pdbx_description
1 polymer ?
#
loop_
_entity_poly.entity_id
_entity_poly.type
_entity_poly.pdbx_seq_one_letter_code
_entity_poly.pdbx_strand_id
1 'polypeptide(L)'
;MRCPENPIINPDDYPGIARIYNPAVAKMGDETILLASVIDHACTKGYGADCGQARVARSKDGINFELDDKDFIYAPDVYRKELYHHFVNSRMTKIDDTYYIATPVKCHGYLSTLIMLGKTKDFEKYEPINLISGPIVYGSALFPEKINGKYCRLDRMGEGKMLGEIWLSYSDDLEYWGEHKPIMVPGYRYWCAKTISPTTPIKTSKGWLVLINGYTTPAGGGQYSVGAILLDLNNPRKVIGKTNSPLLFPKEWYELHGFSDNTVYSCGAVADEAKDMLTVYYGGAEKYICMAQGKLSDVIDACINEL
;
A
#
# COMPACT_ATOMS: atom_id res chain seq x y z
N MET A 1 -1.86 15.80 10.83
CA MET A 1 -2.86 16.68 10.20
C MET A 1 -2.92 16.42 8.72
N ARG A 2 -4.08 16.56 8.08
CA ARG A 2 -4.20 16.51 6.61
C ARG A 2 -3.51 17.72 5.99
N CYS A 3 -2.90 17.51 4.80
CA CYS A 3 -2.34 18.63 4.04
C CYS A 3 -3.45 19.60 3.62
N PRO A 4 -3.25 20.91 3.77
CA PRO A 4 -4.23 21.92 3.32
C PRO A 4 -4.49 21.87 1.81
N GLU A 5 -3.51 21.43 1.01
CA GLU A 5 -3.57 21.34 -0.44
C GLU A 5 -4.26 20.07 -0.94
N ASN A 6 -4.78 19.21 -0.04
CA ASN A 6 -5.50 18.00 -0.44
C ASN A 6 -6.78 18.27 -1.25
N PRO A 7 -7.04 17.49 -2.31
CA PRO A 7 -6.20 16.41 -2.83
C PRO A 7 -4.95 16.93 -3.55
N ILE A 8 -3.76 16.38 -3.24
CA ILE A 8 -2.49 16.78 -3.86
C ILE A 8 -2.34 16.30 -5.31
N ILE A 9 -3.09 15.28 -5.73
CA ILE A 9 -3.29 14.90 -7.12
C ILE A 9 -4.78 14.65 -7.32
N ASN A 10 -5.37 15.44 -8.23
CA ASN A 10 -6.77 15.34 -8.63
C ASN A 10 -6.83 14.78 -10.07
N PRO A 11 -7.54 13.67 -10.34
CA PRO A 11 -7.68 13.14 -11.70
C PRO A 11 -8.31 14.13 -12.68
N ASP A 12 -9.13 15.07 -12.22
CA ASP A 12 -9.76 16.07 -13.06
C ASP A 12 -8.76 17.04 -13.74
N ASP A 13 -7.51 17.10 -13.22
CA ASP A 13 -6.40 17.88 -13.81
C ASP A 13 -5.70 17.12 -14.97
N TYR A 14 -6.05 15.84 -15.19
CA TYR A 14 -5.41 14.95 -16.16
C TYR A 14 -6.44 14.44 -17.19
N PRO A 15 -6.52 15.03 -18.40
CA PRO A 15 -7.48 14.64 -19.43
C PRO A 15 -7.42 13.13 -19.73
N GLY A 16 -8.58 12.48 -19.74
CA GLY A 16 -8.69 11.05 -20.02
C GLY A 16 -8.60 10.13 -18.81
N ILE A 17 -8.18 10.63 -17.65
CA ILE A 17 -8.04 9.84 -16.43
C ILE A 17 -9.30 9.99 -15.57
N ALA A 18 -9.86 8.85 -15.14
CA ALA A 18 -11.02 8.81 -14.27
C ALA A 18 -10.64 8.81 -12.78
N ARG A 19 -9.50 8.19 -12.42
CA ARG A 19 -9.05 8.03 -11.04
C ARG A 19 -7.54 7.95 -10.95
N ILE A 20 -6.96 8.60 -9.90
CA ILE A 20 -5.55 8.49 -9.51
C ILE A 20 -5.55 8.29 -8.00
N TYR A 21 -5.12 7.11 -7.49
CA TYR A 21 -5.36 6.75 -6.09
C TYR A 21 -4.33 5.75 -5.54
N ASN A 22 -4.39 5.51 -4.24
CA ASN A 22 -3.65 4.48 -3.48
C ASN A 22 -2.16 4.40 -3.85
N PRO A 23 -1.38 5.48 -3.68
CA PRO A 23 0.00 5.52 -4.09
C PRO A 23 0.89 4.72 -3.14
N ALA A 24 1.83 3.95 -3.69
CA ALA A 24 3.02 3.58 -2.95
C ALA A 24 4.00 4.76 -2.95
N VAL A 25 4.87 4.85 -1.96
CA VAL A 25 5.82 5.96 -1.81
C VAL A 25 7.23 5.47 -1.53
N ALA A 26 8.22 6.17 -2.09
CA ALA A 26 9.63 6.01 -1.76
C ALA A 26 10.36 7.36 -1.83
N LYS A 27 11.51 7.45 -1.16
CA LYS A 27 12.47 8.56 -1.33
C LYS A 27 13.60 8.12 -2.26
N MET A 28 13.91 8.96 -3.24
CA MET A 28 15.04 8.79 -4.15
C MET A 28 15.85 10.09 -4.20
N GLY A 29 16.98 10.12 -3.47
CA GLY A 29 17.72 11.36 -3.26
C GLY A 29 16.87 12.39 -2.51
N ASP A 30 16.73 13.56 -3.10
CA ASP A 30 15.89 14.66 -2.60
C ASP A 30 14.41 14.56 -3.05
N GLU A 31 14.11 13.66 -3.97
CA GLU A 31 12.76 13.51 -4.50
C GLU A 31 11.89 12.54 -3.69
N THR A 32 10.61 12.83 -3.69
CA THR A 32 9.56 11.89 -3.28
C THR A 32 8.95 11.29 -4.54
N ILE A 33 8.97 9.97 -4.61
CA ILE A 33 8.39 9.21 -5.71
C ILE A 33 7.10 8.55 -5.24
N LEU A 34 6.03 8.76 -5.98
CA LEU A 34 4.78 8.01 -5.83
C LEU A 34 4.64 7.05 -7.01
N LEU A 35 4.19 5.85 -6.74
CA LEU A 35 3.68 4.92 -7.75
C LEU A 35 2.17 4.89 -7.60
N ALA A 36 1.50 5.68 -8.42
CA ALA A 36 0.07 5.92 -8.37
C ALA A 36 -0.71 4.85 -9.14
N SER A 37 -1.83 4.40 -8.59
CA SER A 37 -2.81 3.60 -9.32
C SER A 37 -3.64 4.52 -10.21
N VAL A 38 -3.73 4.24 -11.52
CA VAL A 38 -4.41 5.08 -12.51
C VAL A 38 -5.46 4.26 -13.25
N ILE A 39 -6.65 4.83 -13.43
CA ILE A 39 -7.73 4.26 -14.23
C ILE A 39 -8.20 5.31 -15.24
N ASP A 40 -8.15 4.97 -16.52
CA ASP A 40 -8.64 5.83 -17.60
C ASP A 40 -10.16 5.78 -17.75
N HIS A 41 -10.78 6.83 -18.28
CA HIS A 41 -12.23 6.86 -18.57
C HIS A 41 -12.68 5.76 -19.54
N ALA A 42 -11.81 5.37 -20.48
CA ALA A 42 -12.09 4.27 -21.41
C ALA A 42 -12.35 2.94 -20.70
N CYS A 43 -11.76 2.74 -19.52
CA CYS A 43 -11.87 1.57 -18.68
C CYS A 43 -13.14 1.51 -17.84
N THR A 44 -13.85 2.61 -17.67
CA THR A 44 -15.05 2.65 -16.81
C THR A 44 -16.29 2.07 -17.48
N LYS A 45 -16.23 1.76 -18.78
CA LYS A 45 -17.36 1.23 -19.58
C LYS A 45 -17.59 -0.28 -19.46
N GLY A 46 -16.69 -1.00 -18.82
CA GLY A 46 -16.84 -2.40 -18.43
C GLY A 46 -16.53 -2.54 -16.94
N TYR A 47 -16.92 -3.61 -16.29
CA TYR A 47 -16.64 -3.86 -14.87
C TYR A 47 -15.13 -3.72 -14.54
N GLY A 48 -14.62 -2.52 -14.64
CA GLY A 48 -13.36 -1.85 -14.32
C GLY A 48 -12.18 -2.63 -13.73
N ALA A 49 -12.16 -3.94 -13.90
CA ALA A 49 -11.23 -4.84 -13.26
C ALA A 49 -9.91 -5.05 -14.05
N ASP A 50 -9.88 -4.64 -15.33
CA ASP A 50 -8.88 -5.22 -16.25
C ASP A 50 -7.93 -4.21 -16.87
N CYS A 51 -7.90 -2.97 -16.40
CA CYS A 51 -7.16 -1.89 -17.04
C CYS A 51 -6.59 -0.83 -16.10
N GLY A 52 -6.42 -1.16 -14.83
CA GLY A 52 -5.71 -0.30 -13.89
C GLY A 52 -4.21 -0.34 -14.15
N GLN A 53 -3.59 0.83 -14.21
CA GLN A 53 -2.17 0.99 -14.46
C GLN A 53 -1.47 1.61 -13.26
N ALA A 54 -0.16 1.47 -13.22
CA ALA A 54 0.69 2.16 -12.26
C ALA A 54 1.55 3.18 -13.00
N ARG A 55 1.48 4.44 -12.61
CA ARG A 55 2.30 5.53 -13.15
C ARG A 55 3.14 6.16 -12.06
N VAL A 56 4.32 6.60 -12.44
CA VAL A 56 5.24 7.30 -11.53
C VAL A 56 4.83 8.76 -11.43
N ALA A 57 4.86 9.30 -10.22
CA ALA A 57 4.76 10.73 -9.99
C ALA A 57 5.94 11.20 -9.13
N ARG A 58 6.54 12.33 -9.47
CA ARG A 58 7.75 12.88 -8.84
C ARG A 58 7.49 14.23 -8.20
N SER A 59 8.10 14.46 -7.06
CA SER A 59 8.03 15.75 -6.37
C SER A 59 9.29 16.02 -5.55
N LYS A 60 9.76 17.26 -5.54
CA LYS A 60 10.85 17.72 -4.66
C LYS A 60 10.37 18.16 -3.29
N ASP A 61 9.18 18.72 -3.21
CA ASP A 61 8.59 19.23 -1.96
C ASP A 61 7.65 18.22 -1.27
N GLY A 62 7.29 17.13 -1.96
CA GLY A 62 6.38 16.10 -1.46
C GLY A 62 4.89 16.47 -1.53
N ILE A 63 4.55 17.59 -2.16
CA ILE A 63 3.18 18.12 -2.30
C ILE A 63 2.81 18.29 -3.77
N ASN A 64 3.66 18.99 -4.52
CA ASN A 64 3.46 19.22 -5.94
C ASN A 64 4.09 18.11 -6.74
N PHE A 65 3.28 17.25 -7.35
CA PHE A 65 3.71 16.10 -8.10
C PHE A 65 3.49 16.28 -9.61
N GLU A 66 4.48 15.84 -10.38
CA GLU A 66 4.37 15.66 -11.81
C GLU A 66 4.14 14.17 -12.10
N LEU A 67 3.00 13.84 -12.72
CA LEU A 67 2.61 12.46 -13.08
C LEU A 67 3.10 12.14 -14.49
N ASP A 68 3.81 11.02 -14.64
CA ASP A 68 4.27 10.53 -15.93
C ASP A 68 3.09 10.10 -16.80
N ASP A 69 3.21 10.31 -18.11
CA ASP A 69 2.21 9.88 -19.11
C ASP A 69 2.27 8.36 -19.37
N LYS A 70 3.34 7.70 -18.97
CA LYS A 70 3.63 6.30 -19.29
C LYS A 70 3.23 5.38 -18.16
N ASP A 71 2.66 4.26 -18.52
CA ASP A 71 2.48 3.13 -17.62
C ASP A 71 3.85 2.55 -17.26
N PHE A 72 4.08 2.35 -15.97
CA PHE A 72 5.39 1.96 -15.45
C PHE A 72 5.52 0.44 -15.26
N ILE A 73 4.45 -0.23 -14.83
CA ILE A 73 4.46 -1.66 -14.53
C ILE A 73 3.92 -2.46 -15.72
N TYR A 74 4.58 -3.57 -16.03
CA TYR A 74 4.12 -4.55 -17.01
C TYR A 74 4.41 -5.98 -16.55
N ALA A 75 3.62 -6.93 -17.02
CA ALA A 75 3.82 -8.35 -16.72
C ALA A 75 5.01 -8.94 -17.49
N PRO A 76 5.73 -9.91 -16.91
CA PRO A 76 6.71 -10.71 -17.65
C PRO A 76 6.06 -11.35 -18.89
N ASP A 77 6.81 -11.49 -19.97
CA ASP A 77 6.31 -12.06 -21.23
C ASP A 77 5.72 -13.47 -21.05
N VAL A 78 6.30 -14.26 -20.14
CA VAL A 78 5.83 -15.60 -19.81
C VAL A 78 4.42 -15.65 -19.22
N TYR A 79 3.96 -14.55 -18.61
CA TYR A 79 2.63 -14.44 -17.98
C TYR A 79 1.69 -13.47 -18.69
N ARG A 80 2.11 -12.87 -19.83
CA ARG A 80 1.35 -11.80 -20.49
C ARG A 80 -0.04 -12.22 -20.94
N LYS A 81 -0.24 -13.48 -21.26
CA LYS A 81 -1.53 -14.04 -21.69
C LYS A 81 -2.43 -14.44 -20.52
N GLU A 82 -1.85 -14.74 -19.38
CA GLU A 82 -2.53 -15.27 -18.20
C GLU A 82 -2.95 -14.18 -17.22
N LEU A 83 -2.29 -13.00 -17.26
CA LEU A 83 -2.58 -11.90 -16.35
C LEU A 83 -3.40 -10.80 -17.02
N TYR A 84 -4.35 -10.28 -16.26
CA TYR A 84 -5.03 -9.03 -16.61
C TYR A 84 -4.07 -7.85 -16.47
N HIS A 85 -4.19 -6.88 -17.38
CA HIS A 85 -3.52 -5.58 -17.28
C HIS A 85 -4.18 -4.73 -16.19
N HIS A 86 -3.95 -5.09 -14.93
CA HIS A 86 -4.50 -4.41 -13.77
C HIS A 86 -3.43 -4.32 -12.67
N PHE A 87 -2.63 -3.28 -12.72
CA PHE A 87 -1.46 -3.05 -11.86
C PHE A 87 -1.72 -1.90 -10.90
N VAL A 88 -2.48 -2.16 -9.85
CA VAL A 88 -2.86 -1.15 -8.85
C VAL A 88 -2.50 -1.58 -7.43
N ASN A 89 -2.54 -0.63 -6.50
CA ASN A 89 -2.30 -0.89 -5.08
C ASN A 89 -0.94 -1.53 -4.79
N SER A 90 0.10 -1.12 -5.52
CA SER A 90 1.47 -1.60 -5.32
C SER A 90 2.02 -1.18 -3.95
N ARG A 91 3.03 -1.91 -3.46
CA ARG A 91 3.89 -1.50 -2.33
C ARG A 91 5.32 -1.41 -2.82
N MET A 92 6.02 -0.37 -2.39
CA MET A 92 7.43 -0.17 -2.72
C MET A 92 8.30 -0.32 -1.48
N THR A 93 9.41 -1.03 -1.63
CA THR A 93 10.39 -1.22 -0.56
C THR A 93 11.78 -1.05 -1.14
N LYS A 94 12.58 -0.15 -0.56
CA LYS A 94 13.99 -0.03 -0.91
C LYS A 94 14.79 -1.04 -0.08
N ILE A 95 15.52 -1.93 -0.76
CA ILE A 95 16.50 -2.84 -0.16
C ILE A 95 17.84 -2.54 -0.84
N ASP A 96 18.82 -2.13 -0.07
CA ASP A 96 20.11 -1.62 -0.57
C ASP A 96 19.90 -0.44 -1.55
N ASP A 97 20.32 -0.56 -2.80
CA ASP A 97 20.21 0.45 -3.86
C ASP A 97 19.05 0.18 -4.83
N THR A 98 18.19 -0.81 -4.52
CA THR A 98 17.15 -1.29 -5.41
C THR A 98 15.77 -1.11 -4.77
N TYR A 99 14.81 -0.62 -5.56
CA TYR A 99 13.41 -0.51 -5.16
C TYR A 99 12.65 -1.73 -5.68
N TYR A 100 12.12 -2.53 -4.78
CA TYR A 100 11.27 -3.68 -5.07
C TYR A 100 9.81 -3.25 -5.01
N ILE A 101 9.04 -3.69 -6.00
CA ILE A 101 7.63 -3.32 -6.17
C ILE A 101 6.81 -4.59 -6.18
N ALA A 102 6.01 -4.76 -5.13
CA ALA A 102 5.05 -5.86 -5.01
C ALA A 102 3.67 -5.37 -5.44
N THR A 103 3.15 -5.91 -6.53
CA THR A 103 1.90 -5.48 -7.15
C THR A 103 0.89 -6.62 -7.15
N PRO A 104 -0.32 -6.41 -6.59
CA PRO A 104 -1.43 -7.34 -6.78
C PRO A 104 -1.82 -7.42 -8.26
N VAL A 105 -1.92 -8.63 -8.79
CA VAL A 105 -2.31 -8.90 -10.18
C VAL A 105 -3.42 -9.95 -10.22
N LYS A 106 -4.26 -9.91 -11.26
CA LYS A 106 -5.35 -10.87 -11.46
C LYS A 106 -5.01 -11.80 -12.61
N CYS A 107 -5.38 -13.07 -12.51
CA CYS A 107 -5.27 -14.04 -13.59
C CYS A 107 -6.58 -14.16 -14.37
N HIS A 108 -6.47 -14.35 -15.69
CA HIS A 108 -7.60 -14.71 -16.54
C HIS A 108 -8.25 -16.00 -16.09
N GLY A 109 -9.57 -16.02 -16.02
CA GLY A 109 -10.33 -17.21 -15.62
C GLY A 109 -10.36 -17.52 -14.12
N TYR A 110 -9.64 -16.76 -13.29
CA TYR A 110 -9.65 -16.88 -11.85
C TYR A 110 -10.06 -15.55 -11.22
N LEU A 111 -11.00 -15.58 -10.27
CA LEU A 111 -11.36 -14.41 -9.47
C LEU A 111 -10.31 -14.07 -8.39
N SER A 112 -9.15 -14.69 -8.48
CA SER A 112 -8.12 -14.63 -7.45
C SER A 112 -7.01 -13.64 -7.80
N THR A 113 -6.43 -13.04 -6.76
CA THR A 113 -5.31 -12.11 -6.86
C THR A 113 -4.02 -12.80 -6.40
N LEU A 114 -2.94 -12.55 -7.14
CA LEU A 114 -1.57 -12.97 -6.82
C LEU A 114 -0.69 -11.73 -6.66
N ILE A 115 0.55 -11.93 -6.24
CA ILE A 115 1.55 -10.87 -6.16
C ILE A 115 2.62 -11.08 -7.22
N MET A 116 2.78 -10.07 -8.05
CA MET A 116 3.91 -9.91 -8.96
C MET A 116 4.97 -9.04 -8.29
N LEU A 117 6.22 -9.49 -8.32
CA LEU A 117 7.38 -8.72 -7.88
C LEU A 117 8.14 -8.19 -9.09
N GLY A 118 8.51 -6.96 -9.03
CA GLY A 118 9.45 -6.34 -9.95
C GLY A 118 10.38 -5.38 -9.21
N LYS A 119 11.31 -4.78 -9.92
CA LYS A 119 12.31 -3.88 -9.35
C LYS A 119 12.64 -2.72 -10.29
N THR A 120 13.22 -1.69 -9.70
CA THR A 120 13.83 -0.55 -10.40
C THR A 120 14.93 0.07 -9.55
N LYS A 121 15.83 0.85 -10.19
CA LYS A 121 16.82 1.66 -9.49
C LYS A 121 16.56 3.16 -9.63
N ASP A 122 15.83 3.56 -10.64
CA ASP A 122 15.73 4.95 -11.10
C ASP A 122 14.30 5.43 -11.41
N PHE A 123 13.32 4.52 -11.37
CA PHE A 123 11.93 4.76 -11.79
C PHE A 123 11.79 5.19 -13.26
N GLU A 124 12.80 4.92 -14.08
CA GLU A 124 12.75 5.04 -15.54
C GLU A 124 12.54 3.68 -16.19
N LYS A 125 13.17 2.63 -15.63
CA LYS A 125 13.09 1.28 -16.13
C LYS A 125 12.55 0.33 -15.07
N TYR A 126 11.44 -0.33 -15.37
CA TYR A 126 10.89 -1.42 -14.58
C TYR A 126 11.41 -2.77 -15.07
N GLU A 127 11.80 -3.63 -14.15
CA GLU A 127 12.21 -5.01 -14.43
C GLU A 127 11.30 -5.97 -13.66
N PRO A 128 10.38 -6.68 -14.36
CA PRO A 128 9.58 -7.72 -13.72
C PRO A 128 10.48 -8.89 -13.31
N ILE A 129 10.26 -9.44 -12.11
CA ILE A 129 11.00 -10.60 -11.59
C ILE A 129 10.17 -11.85 -11.78
N ASN A 130 9.09 -12.02 -10.98
CA ASN A 130 8.27 -13.23 -11.01
C ASN A 130 6.94 -13.02 -10.27
N LEU A 131 6.03 -14.00 -10.40
CA LEU A 131 4.91 -14.19 -9.48
C LEU A 131 5.45 -14.84 -8.20
N ILE A 132 5.26 -14.18 -7.07
CA ILE A 132 5.87 -14.59 -5.80
C ILE A 132 4.86 -15.10 -4.76
N SER A 133 3.60 -15.23 -5.13
CA SER A 133 2.58 -15.79 -4.25
C SER A 133 1.68 -16.78 -4.98
N GLY A 134 1.04 -17.67 -4.22
CA GLY A 134 -0.15 -18.35 -4.66
C GLY A 134 -1.38 -17.44 -4.69
N PRO A 135 -2.55 -17.98 -5.06
CA PRO A 135 -3.81 -17.23 -5.11
C PRO A 135 -4.25 -16.73 -3.72
N ILE A 136 -5.18 -15.73 -3.74
CA ILE A 136 -5.81 -15.16 -2.55
C ILE A 136 -4.85 -14.26 -1.72
N VAL A 137 -3.88 -13.62 -2.38
CA VAL A 137 -3.04 -12.59 -1.75
C VAL A 137 -3.35 -11.23 -2.38
N TYR A 138 -3.95 -10.32 -1.59
CA TYR A 138 -4.46 -9.02 -2.07
C TYR A 138 -3.51 -7.83 -1.82
N GLY A 139 -2.34 -8.09 -1.29
CA GLY A 139 -1.31 -7.09 -1.06
C GLY A 139 -0.11 -7.71 -0.36
N SER A 140 1.06 -7.26 -0.72
CA SER A 140 2.32 -7.74 -0.15
C SER A 140 3.27 -6.59 0.07
N ALA A 141 3.95 -6.56 1.21
CA ALA A 141 4.87 -5.51 1.60
C ALA A 141 6.16 -6.11 2.16
N LEU A 142 7.28 -5.89 1.47
CA LEU A 142 8.59 -6.39 1.89
C LEU A 142 9.15 -5.55 3.04
N PHE A 143 9.93 -6.18 3.90
CA PHE A 143 10.77 -5.46 4.85
C PHE A 143 12.00 -4.88 4.12
N PRO A 144 12.49 -3.69 4.53
CA PRO A 144 13.58 -3.00 3.85
C PRO A 144 14.97 -3.60 4.12
N GLU A 145 15.05 -4.64 4.93
CA GLU A 145 16.29 -5.39 5.22
C GLU A 145 15.97 -6.85 5.55
N LYS A 146 16.97 -7.70 5.47
CA LYS A 146 16.89 -9.08 5.93
C LYS A 146 16.81 -9.14 7.46
N ILE A 147 15.92 -9.99 7.97
CA ILE A 147 15.79 -10.28 9.40
C ILE A 147 16.27 -11.72 9.62
N ASN A 148 17.25 -11.89 10.48
CA ASN A 148 17.93 -13.19 10.72
C ASN A 148 18.41 -13.86 9.43
N GLY A 149 18.93 -13.06 8.49
CA GLY A 149 19.51 -13.53 7.22
C GLY A 149 18.48 -13.81 6.11
N LYS A 150 17.18 -13.70 6.35
CA LYS A 150 16.12 -13.94 5.37
C LYS A 150 15.39 -12.65 4.98
N TYR A 151 14.96 -12.57 3.74
CA TYR A 151 13.96 -11.58 3.33
C TYR A 151 12.63 -11.90 4.00
N CYS A 152 11.91 -10.86 4.38
CA CYS A 152 10.61 -10.97 5.04
C CYS A 152 9.58 -10.15 4.28
N ARG A 153 8.33 -10.58 4.30
CA ARG A 153 7.21 -9.80 3.80
C ARG A 153 5.95 -10.02 4.62
N LEU A 154 5.10 -9.01 4.62
CA LEU A 154 3.74 -9.07 5.14
C LEU A 154 2.76 -9.21 3.99
N ASP A 155 1.89 -10.20 4.06
CA ASP A 155 0.86 -10.47 3.07
C ASP A 155 -0.53 -10.17 3.64
N ARG A 156 -1.39 -9.53 2.84
CA ARG A 156 -2.82 -9.56 3.09
C ARG A 156 -3.40 -10.83 2.49
N MET A 157 -3.68 -11.80 3.36
CA MET A 157 -4.35 -13.04 2.97
C MET A 157 -5.86 -12.90 3.11
N GLY A 158 -6.62 -13.49 2.19
CA GLY A 158 -8.08 -13.49 2.24
C GLY A 158 -8.71 -12.93 0.98
N GLU A 159 -10.01 -13.15 0.81
CA GLU A 159 -10.74 -12.83 -0.41
C GLU A 159 -11.58 -11.55 -0.26
N GLY A 160 -11.35 -10.59 -1.13
CA GLY A 160 -12.14 -9.37 -1.26
C GLY A 160 -12.15 -8.51 0.00
N LYS A 161 -13.31 -7.95 0.31
CA LYS A 161 -13.56 -7.10 1.51
C LYS A 161 -14.01 -7.91 2.73
N MET A 162 -14.18 -9.21 2.60
CA MET A 162 -14.84 -10.03 3.62
C MET A 162 -13.90 -10.60 4.66
N LEU A 163 -12.69 -10.96 4.26
CA LEU A 163 -11.66 -11.55 5.13
C LEU A 163 -10.29 -11.08 4.64
N GLY A 164 -9.52 -10.47 5.50
CA GLY A 164 -8.16 -10.07 5.20
C GLY A 164 -7.32 -10.09 6.46
N GLU A 165 -6.41 -11.04 6.51
CA GLU A 165 -5.48 -11.25 7.63
C GLU A 165 -4.09 -10.80 7.22
N ILE A 166 -3.27 -10.40 8.20
CA ILE A 166 -1.85 -10.13 7.97
C ILE A 166 -1.04 -11.38 8.30
N TRP A 167 -0.35 -11.88 7.32
CA TRP A 167 0.56 -13.02 7.42
C TRP A 167 2.01 -12.59 7.18
N LEU A 168 2.94 -13.25 7.81
CA LEU A 168 4.38 -13.09 7.59
C LEU A 168 4.90 -14.31 6.86
N SER A 169 5.78 -14.11 5.89
CA SER A 169 6.51 -15.14 5.20
C SER A 169 7.97 -14.76 4.98
N TYR A 170 8.81 -15.75 4.74
CA TYR A 170 10.27 -15.61 4.59
C TYR A 170 10.74 -16.18 3.26
N SER A 171 11.86 -15.63 2.75
CA SER A 171 12.52 -16.06 1.52
C SER A 171 14.04 -15.90 1.64
N ASP A 172 14.78 -16.77 0.99
CA ASP A 172 16.23 -16.66 0.85
C ASP A 172 16.63 -15.85 -0.40
N ASP A 173 15.76 -15.79 -1.43
CA ASP A 173 16.05 -15.31 -2.79
C ASP A 173 15.04 -14.31 -3.38
N LEU A 174 13.97 -13.92 -2.65
CA LEU A 174 12.84 -13.08 -3.08
C LEU A 174 11.86 -13.76 -4.07
N GLU A 175 12.12 -14.97 -4.52
CA GLU A 175 11.26 -15.70 -5.45
C GLU A 175 10.43 -16.76 -4.73
N TYR A 176 11.08 -17.60 -3.92
CA TYR A 176 10.42 -18.67 -3.18
C TYR A 176 10.15 -18.25 -1.74
N TRP A 177 8.87 -18.28 -1.35
CA TRP A 177 8.39 -17.82 -0.05
C TRP A 177 7.77 -18.96 0.75
N GLY A 178 8.16 -19.07 2.00
CA GLY A 178 7.70 -20.11 2.91
C GLY A 178 7.57 -19.63 4.35
N GLU A 179 7.42 -20.58 5.26
CA GLU A 179 7.28 -20.36 6.70
C GLU A 179 6.11 -19.43 7.05
N HIS A 180 5.02 -19.51 6.27
CA HIS A 180 3.85 -18.65 6.42
C HIS A 180 3.23 -18.74 7.81
N LYS A 181 3.05 -17.62 8.48
CA LYS A 181 2.44 -17.52 9.82
C LYS A 181 1.50 -16.31 9.90
N PRO A 182 0.28 -16.50 10.44
CA PRO A 182 -0.57 -15.38 10.76
C PRO A 182 0.06 -14.58 11.91
N ILE A 183 0.02 -13.26 11.80
CA ILE A 183 0.47 -12.35 12.85
C ILE A 183 -0.65 -11.46 13.38
N MET A 184 -1.66 -11.21 12.55
CA MET A 184 -2.81 -10.42 12.94
C MET A 184 -4.05 -10.80 12.14
N VAL A 185 -5.16 -10.98 12.83
CA VAL A 185 -6.48 -11.20 12.26
C VAL A 185 -7.35 -9.94 12.46
N PRO A 186 -8.35 -9.69 11.60
CA PRO A 186 -9.32 -8.62 11.81
C PRO A 186 -10.18 -8.87 13.04
N GLY A 187 -10.96 -7.87 13.43
CA GLY A 187 -11.96 -8.00 14.49
C GLY A 187 -11.50 -7.54 15.88
N TYR A 188 -10.26 -7.14 16.06
CA TYR A 188 -9.80 -6.64 17.36
C TYR A 188 -10.38 -5.26 17.73
N ARG A 189 -10.80 -4.48 16.72
CA ARG A 189 -11.52 -3.21 16.88
C ARG A 189 -12.55 -3.04 15.78
N TYR A 190 -13.57 -2.23 16.03
CA TYR A 190 -14.68 -2.00 15.09
C TYR A 190 -14.23 -1.44 13.75
N TRP A 191 -13.26 -0.50 13.73
CA TRP A 191 -12.79 0.13 12.49
C TRP A 191 -12.03 -0.82 11.54
N CYS A 192 -11.59 -1.98 12.05
CA CYS A 192 -10.90 -3.02 11.29
C CYS A 192 -11.56 -4.41 11.50
N ALA A 193 -12.88 -4.43 11.62
CA ALA A 193 -13.63 -5.62 12.01
C ALA A 193 -13.61 -6.75 10.97
N LYS A 194 -13.46 -6.43 9.67
CA LYS A 194 -13.60 -7.40 8.59
C LYS A 194 -12.32 -7.68 7.82
N THR A 195 -11.50 -6.67 7.62
CA THR A 195 -10.29 -6.79 6.79
C THR A 195 -9.20 -5.90 7.32
N ILE A 196 -7.97 -6.36 7.26
CA ILE A 196 -6.76 -5.59 7.52
C ILE A 196 -5.75 -5.81 6.40
N SER A 197 -5.02 -4.76 6.01
CA SER A 197 -4.02 -4.80 4.94
C SER A 197 -2.79 -3.98 5.31
N PRO A 198 -1.58 -4.56 5.24
CA PRO A 198 -0.36 -3.86 5.63
C PRO A 198 0.14 -2.89 4.57
N THR A 199 0.85 -1.85 5.02
CA THR A 199 1.78 -1.06 4.20
C THR A 199 3.20 -1.60 4.33
N THR A 200 4.14 -1.02 3.57
CA THR A 200 5.57 -1.31 3.73
C THR A 200 6.02 -0.98 5.16
N PRO A 201 6.69 -1.94 5.84
CA PRO A 201 7.22 -1.72 7.19
C PRO A 201 8.28 -0.63 7.22
N ILE A 202 8.21 0.22 8.23
CA ILE A 202 9.17 1.30 8.48
C ILE A 202 9.99 0.91 9.72
N LYS A 203 11.32 0.85 9.57
CA LYS A 203 12.21 0.61 10.71
C LYS A 203 12.26 1.83 11.60
N THR A 204 12.05 1.63 12.90
CA THR A 204 12.19 2.66 13.93
C THR A 204 13.03 2.13 15.09
N SER A 205 13.51 2.99 15.97
CA SER A 205 14.23 2.59 17.17
C SER A 205 13.38 1.74 18.15
N LYS A 206 12.05 1.74 18.01
CA LYS A 206 11.10 1.03 18.90
C LYS A 206 10.53 -0.24 18.29
N GLY A 207 10.67 -0.46 17.00
CA GLY A 207 10.10 -1.60 16.28
C GLY A 207 9.87 -1.31 14.80
N TRP A 208 9.30 -2.29 14.10
CA TRP A 208 8.82 -2.10 12.74
C TRP A 208 7.42 -1.47 12.79
N LEU A 209 7.33 -0.20 12.44
CA LEU A 209 6.04 0.47 12.31
C LEU A 209 5.40 0.06 10.98
N VAL A 210 4.18 -0.46 11.04
CA VAL A 210 3.38 -0.84 9.87
C VAL A 210 2.04 -0.13 9.97
N LEU A 211 1.74 0.74 9.01
CA LEU A 211 0.39 1.25 8.86
C LEU A 211 -0.49 0.11 8.34
N ILE A 212 -1.71 0.05 8.84
CA ILE A 212 -2.69 -0.95 8.41
C ILE A 212 -3.98 -0.27 7.95
N ASN A 213 -4.49 -0.72 6.82
CA ASN A 213 -5.81 -0.31 6.34
C ASN A 213 -6.84 -1.28 6.92
N GLY A 214 -7.76 -0.78 7.70
CA GLY A 214 -8.84 -1.55 8.29
C GLY A 214 -10.16 -1.30 7.59
N TYR A 215 -10.96 -2.35 7.36
CA TYR A 215 -12.29 -2.25 6.75
C TYR A 215 -13.37 -2.70 7.71
N THR A 216 -14.44 -1.93 7.75
CA THR A 216 -15.67 -2.23 8.49
C THR A 216 -16.90 -1.85 7.67
N THR A 217 -18.07 -2.31 8.11
CA THR A 217 -19.36 -1.98 7.48
C THR A 217 -20.31 -1.40 8.52
N PRO A 218 -20.19 -0.09 8.83
CA PRO A 218 -21.21 0.59 9.62
C PRO A 218 -22.55 0.69 8.88
N ALA A 219 -23.59 1.14 9.57
CA ALA A 219 -24.93 1.28 8.99
C ALA A 219 -24.98 2.20 7.74
N GLY A 220 -24.02 3.12 7.62
CA GLY A 220 -23.86 4.03 6.45
C GLY A 220 -23.10 3.44 5.27
N GLY A 221 -22.74 2.15 5.27
CA GLY A 221 -21.97 1.53 4.18
C GLY A 221 -20.56 1.10 4.59
N GLY A 222 -19.76 0.65 3.62
CA GLY A 222 -18.38 0.23 3.88
C GLY A 222 -17.47 1.42 4.18
N GLN A 223 -16.50 1.22 5.07
CA GLN A 223 -15.53 2.24 5.45
C GLN A 223 -14.13 1.65 5.54
N TYR A 224 -13.15 2.30 4.89
CA TYR A 224 -11.73 2.07 5.12
C TYR A 224 -11.14 3.17 5.98
N SER A 225 -10.32 2.75 6.96
CA SER A 225 -9.58 3.64 7.86
C SER A 225 -8.14 3.16 8.00
N VAL A 226 -7.22 4.03 8.40
CA VAL A 226 -5.81 3.69 8.58
C VAL A 226 -5.46 3.76 10.06
N GLY A 227 -4.90 2.70 10.60
CA GLY A 227 -4.27 2.63 11.91
C GLY A 227 -2.84 2.12 11.79
N ALA A 228 -2.25 1.66 12.89
CA ALA A 228 -0.89 1.16 12.93
C ALA A 228 -0.72 -0.03 13.86
N ILE A 229 0.31 -0.84 13.55
CA ILE A 229 0.88 -1.84 14.45
C ILE A 229 2.38 -1.64 14.55
N LEU A 230 2.95 -2.08 15.67
CA LEU A 230 4.38 -2.12 15.91
C LEU A 230 4.81 -3.58 16.08
N LEU A 231 5.80 -4.02 15.30
CA LEU A 231 6.34 -5.38 15.37
C LEU A 231 7.74 -5.34 15.99
N ASP A 232 8.11 -6.42 16.69
CA ASP A 232 9.46 -6.58 17.26
C ASP A 232 10.53 -6.58 16.16
N LEU A 233 11.63 -5.87 16.38
CA LEU A 233 12.70 -5.72 15.39
C LEU A 233 13.37 -7.04 15.00
N ASN A 234 13.56 -7.93 15.96
CA ASN A 234 14.28 -9.19 15.77
C ASN A 234 13.33 -10.36 15.45
N ASN A 235 12.07 -10.21 15.86
CA ASN A 235 11.04 -11.22 15.63
C ASN A 235 9.73 -10.55 15.17
N PRO A 236 9.58 -10.20 13.89
CA PRO A 236 8.41 -9.50 13.38
C PRO A 236 7.11 -10.31 13.45
N ARG A 237 7.15 -11.55 13.89
CA ARG A 237 5.96 -12.34 14.25
C ARG A 237 5.28 -11.83 15.51
N LYS A 238 6.01 -11.07 16.35
CA LYS A 238 5.51 -10.52 17.59
C LYS A 238 4.99 -9.10 17.38
N VAL A 239 3.68 -8.92 17.51
CA VAL A 239 3.06 -7.61 17.60
C VAL A 239 3.30 -7.08 19.02
N ILE A 240 4.05 -5.99 19.14
CA ILE A 240 4.41 -5.34 20.42
C ILE A 240 3.60 -4.07 20.69
N GLY A 241 2.77 -3.65 19.75
CA GLY A 241 1.88 -2.51 19.87
C GLY A 241 0.88 -2.43 18.73
N LYS A 242 -0.27 -1.79 18.98
CA LYS A 242 -1.31 -1.55 17.97
C LYS A 242 -2.24 -0.43 18.41
N THR A 243 -2.70 0.38 17.47
CA THR A 243 -3.66 1.45 17.75
C THR A 243 -5.07 0.90 18.01
N ASN A 244 -5.75 1.39 19.03
CA ASN A 244 -7.14 1.06 19.32
C ASN A 244 -8.11 1.83 18.42
N SER A 245 -7.75 3.08 18.09
CA SER A 245 -8.50 3.95 17.18
C SER A 245 -7.75 4.16 15.87
N PRO A 246 -8.42 4.44 14.78
CA PRO A 246 -7.73 4.74 13.53
C PRO A 246 -7.02 6.09 13.63
N LEU A 247 -5.83 6.20 13.05
CA LEU A 247 -5.06 7.43 12.90
C LEU A 247 -5.68 8.36 11.84
N LEU A 248 -6.22 7.75 10.78
CA LEU A 248 -6.97 8.45 9.73
C LEU A 248 -8.27 7.69 9.47
N PHE A 249 -9.37 8.42 9.39
CA PHE A 249 -10.69 7.92 8.99
C PHE A 249 -11.37 8.95 8.07
N PRO A 250 -12.26 8.54 7.16
CA PRO A 250 -12.89 9.45 6.20
C PRO A 250 -13.69 10.55 6.90
N LYS A 251 -13.42 11.81 6.55
CA LYS A 251 -14.15 12.97 7.05
C LYS A 251 -14.20 14.16 6.08
N GLU A 252 -13.24 14.25 5.16
CA GLU A 252 -13.18 15.30 4.17
C GLU A 252 -13.94 14.89 2.91
N TRP A 253 -14.43 15.85 2.13
CA TRP A 253 -15.25 15.57 0.95
C TRP A 253 -14.59 14.62 -0.04
N TYR A 254 -13.26 14.73 -0.24
CA TYR A 254 -12.47 13.88 -1.14
C TYR A 254 -12.20 12.47 -0.57
N GLU A 255 -12.58 12.22 0.67
CA GLU A 255 -12.53 10.91 1.33
C GLU A 255 -13.91 10.25 1.42
N LEU A 256 -14.96 11.11 1.42
CA LEU A 256 -16.35 10.69 1.56
C LEU A 256 -17.01 10.36 0.22
N HIS A 257 -16.56 11.01 -0.87
CA HIS A 257 -17.23 10.91 -2.18
C HIS A 257 -16.22 10.62 -3.30
N GLY A 258 -16.41 9.49 -4.01
CA GLY A 258 -15.58 9.08 -5.13
C GLY A 258 -16.03 7.78 -5.76
N PHE A 259 -15.08 6.92 -6.09
CA PHE A 259 -15.40 5.58 -6.60
C PHE A 259 -15.76 4.61 -5.47
N SER A 260 -15.09 4.72 -4.34
CA SER A 260 -15.40 3.96 -3.13
C SER A 260 -15.58 4.97 -2.00
N ASP A 261 -16.82 5.34 -1.73
CA ASP A 261 -17.17 6.29 -0.68
C ASP A 261 -16.61 5.88 0.69
N ASN A 262 -16.41 6.83 1.58
CA ASN A 262 -15.94 6.62 2.94
C ASN A 262 -14.62 5.84 2.99
N THR A 263 -13.64 6.22 2.16
CA THR A 263 -12.37 5.50 2.06
C THR A 263 -11.17 6.40 2.24
N VAL A 264 -10.30 6.04 3.20
CA VAL A 264 -8.88 6.40 3.26
C VAL A 264 -8.06 5.13 3.20
N TYR A 265 -7.15 5.01 2.20
CA TYR A 265 -6.37 3.81 1.97
C TYR A 265 -4.93 4.15 1.64
N SER A 266 -3.96 3.67 2.42
CA SER A 266 -2.53 3.91 2.20
C SER A 266 -1.83 2.65 1.71
N CYS A 267 -0.89 2.81 0.76
CA CYS A 267 0.04 1.77 0.36
C CYS A 267 1.46 2.01 0.90
N GLY A 268 1.72 3.17 1.51
CA GLY A 268 3.02 3.46 2.11
C GLY A 268 3.09 4.82 2.78
N ALA A 269 4.12 5.01 3.57
CA ALA A 269 4.45 6.25 4.26
C ALA A 269 5.98 6.44 4.29
N VAL A 270 6.42 7.66 4.55
CA VAL A 270 7.82 8.03 4.74
C VAL A 270 7.99 8.55 6.15
N ALA A 271 8.96 8.00 6.88
CA ALA A 271 9.37 8.51 8.18
C ALA A 271 10.70 9.27 8.07
N ASP A 272 10.80 10.38 8.77
CA ASP A 272 12.04 11.12 9.03
C ASP A 272 12.22 11.16 10.56
N GLU A 273 13.02 10.23 11.08
CA GLU A 273 13.25 10.13 12.53
C GLU A 273 13.96 11.37 13.09
N ALA A 274 14.83 12.01 12.31
CA ALA A 274 15.55 13.20 12.74
C ALA A 274 14.62 14.40 12.97
N LYS A 275 13.53 14.46 12.22
CA LYS A 275 12.49 15.50 12.35
C LYS A 275 11.28 15.04 13.14
N ASP A 276 11.28 13.81 13.66
CA ASP A 276 10.13 13.17 14.30
C ASP A 276 8.86 13.30 13.43
N MET A 277 8.96 12.99 12.13
CA MET A 277 7.89 13.19 11.16
C MET A 277 7.50 11.90 10.47
N LEU A 278 6.22 11.62 10.42
CA LEU A 278 5.62 10.61 9.56
C LEU A 278 4.75 11.29 8.51
N THR A 279 5.04 11.06 7.23
CA THR A 279 4.24 11.52 6.09
C THR A 279 3.54 10.32 5.46
N VAL A 280 2.22 10.34 5.44
CA VAL A 280 1.36 9.29 4.88
C VAL A 280 0.75 9.78 3.58
N TYR A 281 1.01 9.06 2.49
CA TYR A 281 0.31 9.27 1.23
C TYR A 281 -0.81 8.24 1.11
N TYR A 282 -2.01 8.69 0.74
CA TYR A 282 -3.18 7.83 0.73
C TYR A 282 -4.16 8.15 -0.40
N GLY A 283 -4.97 7.16 -0.74
CA GLY A 283 -6.11 7.33 -1.63
C GLY A 283 -7.33 7.83 -0.84
N GLY A 284 -7.94 8.93 -1.30
CA GLY A 284 -9.23 9.43 -0.85
C GLY A 284 -10.32 8.89 -1.77
N ALA A 285 -11.33 8.21 -1.21
CA ALA A 285 -12.49 7.64 -1.91
C ALA A 285 -12.16 6.81 -3.18
N GLU A 286 -10.94 6.21 -3.24
CA GLU A 286 -10.38 5.53 -4.41
C GLU A 286 -10.42 6.37 -5.70
N LYS A 287 -10.32 7.68 -5.58
CA LYS A 287 -10.33 8.63 -6.70
C LYS A 287 -9.15 9.60 -6.66
N TYR A 288 -8.74 10.05 -5.48
CA TYR A 288 -7.77 11.11 -5.29
C TYR A 288 -6.51 10.62 -4.57
N ILE A 289 -5.38 11.30 -4.76
CA ILE A 289 -4.21 11.16 -3.89
C ILE A 289 -4.17 12.32 -2.91
N CYS A 290 -4.00 11.97 -1.65
CA CYS A 290 -3.97 12.87 -0.52
C CYS A 290 -2.75 12.61 0.37
N MET A 291 -2.42 13.58 1.23
CA MET A 291 -1.32 13.50 2.17
C MET A 291 -1.77 13.90 3.56
N ALA A 292 -1.21 13.23 4.57
CA ALA A 292 -1.31 13.62 5.97
C ALA A 292 0.05 13.51 6.65
N GLN A 293 0.30 14.37 7.63
CA GLN A 293 1.53 14.37 8.42
C GLN A 293 1.22 14.37 9.92
N GLY A 294 2.12 13.78 10.69
CA GLY A 294 2.08 13.78 12.14
C GLY A 294 3.44 13.44 12.74
N LYS A 295 3.55 13.55 14.06
CA LYS A 295 4.77 13.12 14.73
C LYS A 295 4.86 11.59 14.69
N LEU A 296 6.04 11.08 14.35
CA LEU A 296 6.33 9.65 14.36
C LEU A 296 6.22 9.08 15.78
N SER A 297 6.72 9.83 16.77
CA SER A 297 6.64 9.48 18.19
C SER A 297 5.19 9.30 18.67
N ASP A 298 4.28 10.22 18.29
CA ASP A 298 2.86 10.14 18.69
C ASP A 298 2.21 8.85 18.14
N VAL A 299 2.55 8.44 16.91
CA VAL A 299 2.03 7.21 16.29
C VAL A 299 2.57 5.96 17.00
N ILE A 300 3.87 5.95 17.35
CA ILE A 300 4.50 4.85 18.09
C ILE A 300 3.90 4.76 19.49
N ASP A 301 3.75 5.88 20.18
CA ASP A 301 3.16 5.93 21.53
C ASP A 301 1.70 5.47 21.53
N ALA A 302 0.92 5.83 20.52
CA ALA A 302 -0.43 5.31 20.34
C ALA A 302 -0.46 3.78 20.18
N CYS A 303 0.55 3.19 19.51
CA CYS A 303 0.66 1.73 19.44
C CYS A 303 0.99 1.07 20.79
N ILE A 304 1.84 1.70 21.61
CA ILE A 304 2.38 1.12 22.84
C ILE A 304 1.42 1.33 24.03
N ASN A 305 0.87 2.53 24.16
CA ASN A 305 0.09 2.92 25.34
C ASN A 305 -1.37 2.44 25.30
N GLU A 306 -1.81 1.92 24.16
CA GLU A 306 -3.17 1.41 23.97
C GLU A 306 -3.25 -0.14 24.00
N LEU A 307 -2.20 -0.83 24.45
CA LEU A 307 -2.17 -2.29 24.63
C LEU A 307 -3.08 -2.76 25.81
#